data_023df558431ffceb521741cab4834ecb
#
_entry.id   023df558431ffceb521741cab4834ecb
#
_cell.length_a   1.000
_cell.length_b   1.000
_cell.length_c   1.000
_cell.angle_alpha   90.00
_cell.angle_beta   90.00
_cell.angle_gamma   90.00
#
_symmetry.space_group_name_H-M   'P 1'
#
loop_
_entity.id
_entity.type
_entity.pdbx_description
1 polymer ?
#
loop_
_entity_poly.entity_id
_entity_poly.type
_entity_poly.pdbx_seq_one_letter_code
_entity_poly.pdbx_strand_id
1 'polypeptide(L)'
;MTRFGMHVVLAHPQGYDLVDEPIEAARRFASESSGTFRIVSSMEEAFDQADIVYPKSWAPRWVMEERPKLLRDGRKGKLRKLEEKALEENAKHRGWECTKKMMETTRDGKALYMHCLPADVTDVSCKAGEVSQSVFDGARIETYRQASHKPFVVAAAVLATRFREMASVLWECLDRGRARRPL
;
A
#
# COMPACT_ATOMS: atom_id res chain seq x y z
N MET A 1 -9.72 3.74 -2.72
CA MET A 1 -10.49 2.48 -2.82
C MET A 1 -11.91 2.67 -2.36
N THR A 2 -12.18 3.11 -1.15
CA THR A 2 -13.55 3.37 -0.65
C THR A 2 -14.37 4.30 -1.55
N ARG A 3 -13.76 5.34 -2.14
CA ARG A 3 -14.40 6.23 -3.13
C ARG A 3 -14.99 5.49 -4.35
N PHE A 4 -14.47 4.31 -4.67
CA PHE A 4 -14.94 3.45 -5.78
C PHE A 4 -15.89 2.34 -5.32
N GLY A 5 -16.47 2.46 -4.13
CA GLY A 5 -17.41 1.48 -3.61
C GLY A 5 -16.78 0.18 -3.10
N MET A 6 -15.46 0.15 -2.91
CA MET A 6 -14.79 -1.05 -2.41
C MET A 6 -14.96 -1.19 -0.89
N HIS A 7 -15.07 -2.42 -0.42
CA HIS A 7 -15.01 -2.77 1.00
C HIS A 7 -13.55 -2.88 1.42
N VAL A 8 -13.09 -1.98 2.29
CA VAL A 8 -11.68 -1.88 2.67
C VAL A 8 -11.51 -2.23 4.14
N VAL A 9 -10.60 -3.16 4.41
CA VAL A 9 -10.15 -3.52 5.76
C VAL A 9 -8.70 -3.08 5.90
N LEU A 10 -8.43 -2.18 6.85
CA LEU A 10 -7.08 -1.79 7.24
C LEU A 10 -6.68 -2.60 8.48
N ALA A 11 -5.64 -3.42 8.37
CA ALA A 11 -5.12 -4.19 9.48
C ALA A 11 -3.74 -3.70 9.89
N HIS A 12 -3.54 -3.46 11.17
CA HIS A 12 -2.23 -3.14 11.75
C HIS A 12 -2.18 -3.48 13.24
N PRO A 13 -0.98 -3.75 13.80
CA PRO A 13 -0.83 -3.89 15.25
C PRO A 13 -1.12 -2.57 15.97
N GLN A 14 -1.36 -2.66 17.26
CA GLN A 14 -1.53 -1.49 18.11
C GLN A 14 -0.27 -0.59 18.06
N GLY A 15 -0.46 0.72 17.94
CA GLY A 15 0.62 1.70 17.85
C GLY A 15 1.16 1.94 16.44
N TYR A 16 0.63 1.22 15.44
CA TYR A 16 0.95 1.41 14.01
C TYR A 16 -0.18 2.12 13.25
N ASP A 17 -0.96 2.90 13.97
CA ASP A 17 -2.06 3.66 13.41
C ASP A 17 -1.59 4.64 12.34
N LEU A 18 -2.37 4.79 11.29
CA LEU A 18 -2.18 5.87 10.33
C LEU A 18 -2.59 7.21 10.96
N VAL A 19 -2.20 8.31 10.34
CA VAL A 19 -2.70 9.65 10.72
C VAL A 19 -4.20 9.75 10.47
N ASP A 20 -4.88 10.65 11.18
CA ASP A 20 -6.34 10.67 11.25
C ASP A 20 -6.98 11.11 9.92
N GLU A 21 -6.37 12.06 9.20
CA GLU A 21 -6.90 12.61 7.95
C GLU A 21 -7.26 11.57 6.87
N PRO A 22 -6.37 10.62 6.47
CA PRO A 22 -6.74 9.57 5.51
C PRO A 22 -7.78 8.58 6.06
N ILE A 23 -7.82 8.35 7.38
CA ILE A 23 -8.82 7.49 8.01
C ILE A 23 -10.21 8.14 7.90
N GLU A 24 -10.32 9.42 8.24
CA GLU A 24 -11.56 10.19 8.11
C GLU A 24 -12.01 10.29 6.65
N ALA A 25 -11.08 10.53 5.74
CA ALA A 25 -11.36 10.54 4.31
C ALA A 25 -11.88 9.17 3.81
N ALA A 26 -11.27 8.07 4.27
CA ALA A 26 -11.71 6.71 3.92
C ALA A 26 -13.13 6.42 4.40
N ARG A 27 -13.46 6.82 5.65
CA ARG A 27 -14.81 6.68 6.23
C ARG A 27 -15.84 7.51 5.46
N ARG A 28 -15.52 8.79 5.17
CA ARG A 28 -16.39 9.66 4.39
C ARG A 28 -16.66 9.10 3.00
N PHE A 29 -15.63 8.68 2.27
CA PHE A 29 -15.82 8.11 0.94
C PHE A 29 -16.57 6.77 0.96
N ALA A 30 -16.42 5.98 2.02
CA ALA A 30 -17.23 4.79 2.20
C ALA A 30 -18.72 5.13 2.38
N SER A 31 -19.04 6.16 3.18
CA SER A 31 -20.42 6.61 3.39
C SER A 31 -21.05 7.27 2.15
N GLU A 32 -20.25 7.87 1.28
CA GLU A 32 -20.66 8.48 0.01
C GLU A 32 -20.79 7.49 -1.16
N SER A 33 -20.42 6.24 -0.93
CA SER A 33 -20.41 5.16 -1.93
C SER A 33 -21.13 3.91 -1.41
N SER A 34 -21.10 2.81 -2.16
CA SER A 34 -21.56 1.48 -1.70
C SER A 34 -20.49 0.71 -0.94
N GLY A 35 -19.34 1.31 -0.65
CA GLY A 35 -18.20 0.68 0.02
C GLY A 35 -18.32 0.71 1.55
N THR A 36 -17.37 0.05 2.19
CA THR A 36 -17.19 0.10 3.66
C THR A 36 -15.74 0.33 4.02
N PHE A 37 -15.49 0.83 5.22
CA PHE A 37 -14.15 0.95 5.78
C PHE A 37 -14.14 0.50 7.23
N ARG A 38 -13.28 -0.43 7.58
CA ARG A 38 -13.06 -0.85 8.97
C ARG A 38 -11.58 -1.04 9.26
N ILE A 39 -11.22 -0.93 10.53
CA ILE A 39 -9.86 -1.15 11.04
C ILE A 39 -9.91 -2.36 11.96
N VAL A 40 -8.93 -3.24 11.83
CA VAL A 40 -8.80 -4.45 12.64
C VAL A 40 -7.36 -4.60 13.13
N SER A 41 -7.17 -5.37 14.20
CA SER A 41 -5.85 -5.65 14.78
C SER A 41 -5.40 -7.11 14.56
N SER A 42 -6.03 -7.82 13.61
CA SER A 42 -5.69 -9.18 13.21
C SER A 42 -5.54 -9.25 11.69
N MET A 43 -4.44 -9.85 11.24
CA MET A 43 -4.24 -10.15 9.82
C MET A 43 -5.23 -11.22 9.35
N GLU A 44 -5.51 -12.22 10.18
CA GLU A 44 -6.45 -13.30 9.87
C GLU A 44 -7.83 -12.73 9.54
N GLU A 45 -8.32 -11.79 10.37
CA GLU A 45 -9.61 -11.13 10.12
C GLU A 45 -9.60 -10.29 8.83
N ALA A 46 -8.46 -9.68 8.50
CA ALA A 46 -8.36 -8.86 7.29
C ALA A 46 -8.22 -9.69 6.01
N PHE A 47 -7.62 -10.88 6.10
CA PHE A 47 -7.44 -11.78 4.96
C PHE A 47 -8.69 -12.60 4.67
N ASP A 48 -9.52 -12.88 5.68
CA ASP A 48 -10.73 -13.68 5.51
C ASP A 48 -11.62 -13.12 4.38
N GLN A 49 -11.86 -13.96 3.37
CA GLN A 49 -12.65 -13.63 2.17
C GLN A 49 -12.18 -12.38 1.40
N ALA A 50 -10.95 -11.94 1.55
CA ALA A 50 -10.42 -10.83 0.78
C ALA A 50 -10.28 -11.20 -0.71
N ASP A 51 -10.64 -10.28 -1.61
CA ASP A 51 -10.40 -10.39 -3.05
C ASP A 51 -9.02 -9.87 -3.45
N ILE A 52 -8.51 -8.89 -2.68
CA ILE A 52 -7.23 -8.24 -2.90
C ILE A 52 -6.51 -8.13 -1.57
N VAL A 53 -5.24 -8.50 -1.55
CA VAL A 53 -4.34 -8.35 -0.41
C VAL A 53 -3.20 -7.40 -0.78
N TYR A 54 -2.99 -6.40 0.07
CA TYR A 54 -1.98 -5.37 -0.16
C TYR A 54 -1.13 -5.18 1.11
N PRO A 55 -0.19 -6.09 1.40
CA PRO A 55 0.69 -5.93 2.55
C PRO A 55 1.68 -4.80 2.30
N LYS A 56 2.01 -4.06 3.36
CA LYS A 56 3.05 -3.04 3.35
C LYS A 56 3.52 -2.77 4.77
N SER A 57 4.80 -2.91 5.02
CA SER A 57 5.38 -2.49 6.29
C SER A 57 5.48 -0.96 6.39
N TRP A 58 5.23 -0.44 7.58
CA TRP A 58 5.51 0.94 7.95
C TRP A 58 5.97 1.01 9.41
N ALA A 59 6.52 2.13 9.81
CA ALA A 59 6.96 2.35 11.18
C ALA A 59 5.78 2.67 12.11
N PRO A 60 5.91 2.44 13.44
CA PRO A 60 4.96 2.93 14.42
C PRO A 60 4.70 4.43 14.28
N ARG A 61 3.49 4.89 14.60
CA ARG A 61 3.08 6.30 14.44
C ARG A 61 4.07 7.28 15.10
N TRP A 62 4.50 6.99 16.32
CA TRP A 62 5.45 7.84 17.05
C TRP A 62 6.82 7.97 16.35
N VAL A 63 7.27 6.94 15.64
CA VAL A 63 8.50 7.00 14.81
C VAL A 63 8.28 7.91 13.61
N MET A 64 7.15 7.77 12.93
CA MET A 64 6.83 8.60 11.76
C MET A 64 6.68 10.09 12.13
N GLU A 65 6.23 10.40 13.33
CA GLU A 65 6.10 11.77 13.83
C GLU A 65 7.45 12.37 14.28
N GLU A 66 8.30 11.57 14.93
CA GLU A 66 9.56 12.05 15.50
C GLU A 66 10.71 12.13 14.47
N ARG A 67 10.76 11.17 13.54
CA ARG A 67 11.84 11.10 12.55
C ARG A 67 11.99 12.38 11.70
N PRO A 68 10.93 12.99 11.16
CA PRO A 68 11.05 14.24 10.40
C PRO A 68 11.57 15.42 11.24
N LYS A 69 11.22 15.48 12.53
CA LYS A 69 11.70 16.53 13.45
C LYS A 69 13.21 16.38 13.66
N LEU A 70 13.67 15.15 13.96
CA LEU A 70 15.10 14.88 14.16
C LEU A 70 15.93 15.11 12.89
N LEU A 71 15.39 14.79 11.72
CA LEU A 71 16.04 15.06 10.44
C LEU A 71 16.16 16.56 10.18
N ARG A 72 15.11 17.33 10.41
CA ARG A 72 15.10 18.80 10.27
C ARG A 72 16.12 19.45 11.20
N ASP A 73 16.20 18.97 12.43
CA ASP A 73 17.12 19.49 13.45
C ASP A 73 18.57 18.99 13.28
N GLY A 74 18.85 18.11 12.32
CA GLY A 74 20.20 17.55 12.09
C GLY A 74 20.71 16.64 13.21
N ARG A 75 19.81 16.07 14.04
CA ARG A 75 20.16 15.30 15.26
C ARG A 75 20.47 13.83 14.97
N LYS A 76 21.54 13.56 14.23
CA LYS A 76 21.94 12.21 13.77
C LYS A 76 22.02 11.17 14.90
N GLY A 77 22.57 11.51 16.06
CA GLY A 77 22.69 10.58 17.19
C GLY A 77 21.34 10.17 17.80
N LYS A 78 20.35 11.09 17.82
CA LYS A 78 18.99 10.77 18.26
C LYS A 78 18.23 9.97 17.22
N LEU A 79 18.49 10.20 15.93
CA LEU A 79 17.90 9.44 14.84
C LEU A 79 18.25 7.95 14.92
N ARG A 80 19.54 7.64 15.18
CA ARG A 80 19.99 6.26 15.38
C ARG A 80 19.30 5.57 16.55
N LYS A 81 19.17 6.26 17.70
CA LYS A 81 18.43 5.72 18.86
C LYS A 81 16.96 5.50 18.56
N LEU A 82 16.34 6.37 17.76
CA LEU A 82 14.96 6.22 17.31
C LEU A 82 14.80 4.95 16.45
N GLU A 83 15.74 4.72 15.53
CA GLU A 83 15.77 3.54 14.66
C GLU A 83 15.97 2.24 15.45
N GLU A 84 16.90 2.22 16.41
CA GLU A 84 17.12 1.08 17.31
C GLU A 84 15.84 0.73 18.06
N LYS A 85 15.16 1.73 18.65
CA LYS A 85 13.89 1.54 19.35
C LYS A 85 12.76 1.08 18.42
N ALA A 86 12.72 1.58 17.19
CA ALA A 86 11.74 1.15 16.20
C ALA A 86 11.92 -0.33 15.81
N LEU A 87 13.18 -0.78 15.67
CA LEU A 87 13.50 -2.19 15.39
C LEU A 87 13.12 -3.12 16.55
N GLU A 88 13.33 -2.69 17.80
CA GLU A 88 12.89 -3.43 18.99
C GLU A 88 11.37 -3.58 19.02
N GLU A 89 10.63 -2.53 18.66
CA GLU A 89 9.17 -2.58 18.59
C GLU A 89 8.68 -3.48 17.46
N ASN A 90 9.24 -3.35 16.27
CA ASN A 90 8.91 -4.19 15.12
C ASN A 90 9.18 -5.67 15.40
N ALA A 91 10.22 -5.99 16.19
CA ALA A 91 10.54 -7.37 16.56
C ALA A 91 9.42 -8.09 17.33
N LYS A 92 8.51 -7.34 17.97
CA LYS A 92 7.34 -7.91 18.67
C LYS A 92 6.25 -8.37 17.70
N HIS A 93 6.29 -7.91 16.45
CA HIS A 93 5.26 -8.11 15.44
C HIS A 93 5.73 -8.94 14.24
N ARG A 94 6.72 -9.83 14.44
CA ARG A 94 7.27 -10.71 13.37
C ARG A 94 6.22 -11.63 12.75
N GLY A 95 5.12 -11.92 13.44
CA GLY A 95 4.01 -12.70 12.91
C GLY A 95 3.13 -11.94 11.89
N TRP A 96 3.36 -10.63 11.71
CA TRP A 96 2.67 -9.82 10.71
C TRP A 96 3.31 -9.97 9.34
N GLU A 97 3.26 -11.17 8.81
CA GLU A 97 3.83 -11.55 7.53
C GLU A 97 2.73 -12.16 6.63
N CYS A 98 2.64 -11.70 5.39
CA CYS A 98 1.79 -12.30 4.38
C CYS A 98 2.40 -13.63 3.93
N THR A 99 1.91 -14.73 4.49
CA THR A 99 2.35 -16.09 4.20
C THR A 99 1.40 -16.80 3.24
N LYS A 100 1.85 -17.92 2.65
CA LYS A 100 0.99 -18.77 1.83
C LYS A 100 -0.25 -19.23 2.59
N LYS A 101 -0.09 -19.61 3.87
CA LYS A 101 -1.21 -20.01 4.75
C LYS A 101 -2.23 -18.88 4.90
N MET A 102 -1.78 -17.63 5.04
CA MET A 102 -2.67 -16.46 5.08
C MET A 102 -3.39 -16.26 3.75
N MET A 103 -2.69 -16.39 2.62
CA MET A 103 -3.31 -16.29 1.30
C MET A 103 -4.40 -17.36 1.07
N GLU A 104 -4.27 -18.54 1.65
CA GLU A 104 -5.26 -19.62 1.56
C GLU A 104 -6.58 -19.28 2.26
N THR A 105 -6.62 -18.35 3.22
CA THR A 105 -7.84 -17.89 3.91
C THR A 105 -8.64 -16.84 3.12
N THR A 106 -8.07 -16.30 2.06
CA THR A 106 -8.74 -15.33 1.19
C THR A 106 -9.86 -16.01 0.37
N ARG A 107 -10.64 -15.24 -0.37
CA ARG A 107 -11.72 -15.78 -1.18
C ARG A 107 -11.20 -16.83 -2.17
N ASP A 108 -11.65 -18.06 -2.00
CA ASP A 108 -11.20 -19.24 -2.78
C ASP A 108 -9.67 -19.48 -2.73
N GLY A 109 -8.96 -18.88 -1.78
CA GLY A 109 -7.49 -18.90 -1.74
C GLY A 109 -6.81 -18.19 -2.93
N LYS A 110 -7.53 -17.28 -3.62
CA LYS A 110 -7.12 -16.69 -4.91
C LYS A 110 -7.06 -15.17 -4.91
N ALA A 111 -6.98 -14.53 -3.75
CA ALA A 111 -6.87 -13.09 -3.71
C ALA A 111 -5.70 -12.58 -4.57
N LEU A 112 -5.93 -11.48 -5.25
CA LEU A 112 -4.88 -10.78 -5.97
C LEU A 112 -3.91 -10.16 -4.97
N TYR A 113 -2.66 -10.62 -4.98
CA TYR A 113 -1.58 -9.98 -4.23
C TYR A 113 -1.10 -8.74 -4.99
N MET A 114 -1.09 -7.61 -4.31
CA MET A 114 -0.58 -6.34 -4.85
C MET A 114 0.48 -5.74 -3.93
N HIS A 115 1.42 -5.00 -4.50
CA HIS A 115 2.46 -4.31 -3.73
C HIS A 115 2.98 -3.05 -4.43
N CYS A 116 3.22 -1.99 -3.67
CA CYS A 116 3.73 -0.73 -4.23
C CYS A 116 5.24 -0.73 -4.54
N LEU A 117 5.98 -1.74 -4.08
CA LEU A 117 7.44 -1.83 -4.16
C LEU A 117 8.19 -0.60 -3.59
N PRO A 118 9.37 -0.79 -2.98
CA PRO A 118 10.04 -2.06 -2.70
C PRO A 118 9.30 -2.89 -1.65
N ALA A 119 9.50 -4.22 -1.66
CA ALA A 119 8.95 -5.16 -0.68
C ALA A 119 10.04 -5.66 0.27
N ASP A 120 9.69 -5.78 1.54
CA ASP A 120 10.51 -6.47 2.55
C ASP A 120 10.16 -7.96 2.52
N VAL A 121 10.95 -8.74 1.77
CA VAL A 121 10.72 -10.17 1.57
C VAL A 121 11.57 -10.97 2.54
N THR A 122 10.95 -11.82 3.34
CA THR A 122 11.62 -12.66 4.33
C THR A 122 12.68 -13.57 3.67
N ASP A 123 13.85 -13.64 4.28
CA ASP A 123 15.04 -14.38 3.84
C ASP A 123 15.63 -13.97 2.48
N VAL A 124 15.11 -12.85 1.88
CA VAL A 124 15.63 -12.27 0.62
C VAL A 124 16.20 -10.88 0.87
N SER A 125 15.37 -9.92 1.25
CA SER A 125 15.80 -8.54 1.53
C SER A 125 16.03 -8.27 3.01
N CYS A 126 15.44 -9.08 3.88
CA CYS A 126 15.57 -8.99 5.34
C CYS A 126 15.29 -10.35 5.99
N LYS A 127 15.59 -10.48 7.30
CA LYS A 127 15.36 -11.73 8.05
C LYS A 127 13.89 -12.00 8.38
N ALA A 128 13.10 -10.94 8.54
CA ALA A 128 11.66 -10.99 8.81
C ALA A 128 11.00 -9.83 8.09
N GLY A 129 10.26 -10.13 7.05
CA GLY A 129 9.64 -9.16 6.16
C GLY A 129 8.12 -9.10 6.29
N GLU A 130 7.52 -8.33 5.44
CA GLU A 130 6.06 -8.18 5.33
C GLU A 130 5.43 -9.29 4.49
N VAL A 131 6.23 -10.04 3.76
CA VAL A 131 5.77 -11.13 2.88
C VAL A 131 6.81 -12.24 2.79
N SER A 132 6.34 -13.49 2.75
CA SER A 132 7.20 -14.64 2.50
C SER A 132 7.66 -14.69 1.05
N GLN A 133 8.87 -15.23 0.81
CA GLN A 133 9.41 -15.39 -0.54
C GLN A 133 8.46 -16.15 -1.46
N SER A 134 7.83 -17.22 -0.99
CA SER A 134 6.94 -18.05 -1.80
C SER A 134 5.71 -17.30 -2.32
N VAL A 135 5.12 -16.39 -1.51
CA VAL A 135 4.01 -15.54 -1.93
C VAL A 135 4.49 -14.50 -2.93
N PHE A 136 5.60 -13.83 -2.62
CA PHE A 136 6.14 -12.78 -3.47
C PHE A 136 6.54 -13.30 -4.85
N ASP A 137 7.25 -14.42 -4.92
CA ASP A 137 7.64 -15.06 -6.18
C ASP A 137 6.43 -15.54 -6.99
N GLY A 138 5.42 -16.09 -6.32
CA GLY A 138 4.17 -16.49 -6.97
C GLY A 138 3.40 -15.32 -7.59
N ALA A 139 3.47 -14.14 -6.97
CA ALA A 139 2.79 -12.93 -7.42
C ALA A 139 3.66 -12.00 -8.29
N ARG A 140 4.89 -12.39 -8.62
CA ARG A 140 5.88 -11.54 -9.28
C ARG A 140 5.36 -10.91 -10.58
N ILE A 141 4.74 -11.68 -11.44
CA ILE A 141 4.24 -11.18 -12.74
C ILE A 141 3.14 -10.14 -12.52
N GLU A 142 2.19 -10.41 -11.62
CA GLU A 142 1.09 -9.49 -11.32
C GLU A 142 1.61 -8.19 -10.66
N THR A 143 2.63 -8.29 -9.82
CA THR A 143 3.29 -7.14 -9.20
C THR A 143 3.99 -6.26 -10.26
N TYR A 144 4.67 -6.86 -11.23
CA TYR A 144 5.25 -6.12 -12.36
C TYR A 144 4.17 -5.51 -13.26
N ARG A 145 3.08 -6.23 -13.51
CA ARG A 145 1.92 -5.70 -14.25
C ARG A 145 1.33 -4.49 -13.53
N GLN A 146 1.13 -4.56 -12.22
CA GLN A 146 0.72 -3.41 -11.41
C GLN A 146 1.69 -2.24 -11.57
N ALA A 147 3.01 -2.48 -11.43
CA ALA A 147 4.02 -1.45 -11.55
C ALA A 147 4.03 -0.77 -12.93
N SER A 148 3.71 -1.51 -14.00
CA SER A 148 3.65 -0.99 -15.37
C SER A 148 2.55 0.07 -15.58
N HIS A 149 1.57 0.17 -14.68
CA HIS A 149 0.55 1.22 -14.72
C HIS A 149 1.01 2.56 -14.11
N LYS A 150 2.10 2.59 -13.33
CA LYS A 150 2.58 3.83 -12.69
C LYS A 150 2.82 4.99 -13.69
N PRO A 151 3.44 4.80 -14.86
CA PRO A 151 3.64 5.89 -15.82
C PRO A 151 2.33 6.54 -16.26
N PHE A 152 1.27 5.76 -16.44
CA PHE A 152 -0.06 6.28 -16.83
C PHE A 152 -0.70 7.09 -15.70
N VAL A 153 -0.59 6.64 -14.45
CA VAL A 153 -1.09 7.38 -13.29
C VAL A 153 -0.33 8.70 -13.11
N VAL A 154 1.00 8.68 -13.26
CA VAL A 154 1.83 9.90 -13.21
C VAL A 154 1.47 10.86 -14.34
N ALA A 155 1.32 10.35 -15.57
CA ALA A 155 0.90 11.17 -16.71
C ALA A 155 -0.48 11.81 -16.48
N ALA A 156 -1.44 11.05 -15.95
CA ALA A 156 -2.77 11.57 -15.60
C ALA A 156 -2.68 12.67 -14.53
N ALA A 157 -1.85 12.49 -13.49
CA ALA A 157 -1.64 13.49 -12.46
C ALA A 157 -1.03 14.78 -13.05
N VAL A 158 -0.04 14.68 -13.93
CA VAL A 158 0.57 15.83 -14.63
C VAL A 158 -0.48 16.54 -15.50
N LEU A 159 -1.28 15.81 -16.26
CA LEU A 159 -2.36 16.39 -17.07
C LEU A 159 -3.38 17.14 -16.21
N ALA A 160 -3.78 16.55 -15.07
CA ALA A 160 -4.72 17.17 -14.14
C ALA A 160 -4.24 18.50 -13.55
N THR A 161 -2.91 18.70 -13.43
CA THR A 161 -2.35 19.99 -12.99
C THR A 161 -2.33 21.06 -14.10
N ARG A 162 -2.45 20.66 -15.37
CA ARG A 162 -2.33 21.56 -16.54
C ARG A 162 -3.69 21.91 -17.15
N PHE A 163 -4.65 21.01 -17.07
CA PHE A 163 -5.95 21.14 -17.75
C PHE A 163 -7.10 20.92 -16.75
N ARG A 164 -8.06 21.84 -16.74
CA ARG A 164 -9.27 21.68 -15.90
C ARG A 164 -10.17 20.57 -16.46
N GLU A 165 -10.34 20.53 -17.78
CA GLU A 165 -11.18 19.56 -18.49
C GLU A 165 -10.30 18.46 -19.13
N MET A 166 -9.63 17.68 -18.28
CA MET A 166 -8.69 16.66 -18.73
C MET A 166 -9.32 15.64 -19.68
N ALA A 167 -10.56 15.24 -19.44
CA ALA A 167 -11.26 14.28 -20.29
C ALA A 167 -11.42 14.82 -21.74
N SER A 168 -11.81 16.06 -21.91
CA SER A 168 -11.95 16.70 -23.24
C SER A 168 -10.63 16.75 -23.97
N VAL A 169 -9.55 17.10 -23.27
CA VAL A 169 -8.18 17.12 -23.87
C VAL A 169 -7.75 15.72 -24.31
N LEU A 170 -8.03 14.70 -23.52
CA LEU A 170 -7.71 13.31 -23.88
C LEU A 170 -8.51 12.85 -25.11
N TRP A 171 -9.82 13.17 -25.18
CA TRP A 171 -10.63 12.89 -26.38
C TRP A 171 -10.11 13.58 -27.60
N GLU A 172 -9.78 14.89 -27.54
CA GLU A 172 -9.14 15.60 -28.64
C GLU A 172 -7.81 14.96 -29.08
N CYS A 173 -7.00 14.51 -28.13
CA CYS A 173 -5.75 13.79 -28.45
C CYS A 173 -6.01 12.47 -29.17
N LEU A 174 -7.07 11.75 -28.79
CA LEU A 174 -7.47 10.50 -29.46
C LEU A 174 -7.95 10.79 -30.89
N ASP A 175 -8.79 11.79 -31.10
CA ASP A 175 -9.32 12.17 -32.42
C ASP A 175 -8.22 12.67 -33.37
N ARG A 176 -7.22 13.38 -32.84
CA ARG A 176 -6.05 13.88 -33.60
C ARG A 176 -4.92 12.86 -33.68
N GLY A 177 -4.98 11.81 -32.88
CA GLY A 177 -3.92 10.81 -32.74
C GLY A 177 -3.69 10.03 -34.04
N ARG A 178 -2.46 10.07 -34.56
CA ARG A 178 -2.02 9.13 -35.60
C ARG A 178 -1.86 7.75 -34.97
N ALA A 179 -2.31 6.70 -35.68
CA ALA A 179 -2.05 5.33 -35.28
C ALA A 179 -0.55 5.14 -34.95
N ARG A 180 -0.25 4.59 -33.78
CA ARG A 180 1.15 4.23 -33.44
C ARG A 180 1.68 3.31 -34.52
N ARG A 181 2.81 3.67 -35.13
CA ARG A 181 3.58 2.70 -35.93
C ARG A 181 4.12 1.65 -34.95
N PRO A 182 3.86 0.35 -35.14
CA PRO A 182 4.54 -0.67 -34.35
C PRO A 182 6.06 -0.51 -34.54
N LEU A 183 6.79 -0.58 -33.42
CA LEU A 183 8.25 -0.62 -33.40
C LEU A 183 8.72 -1.96 -33.93
#